data_5cebead27985824a1adff283fd8e7428
#
_entry.id   5cebead27985824a1adff283fd8e7428
#
_cell.length_a   1.000
_cell.length_b   1.000
_cell.length_c   1.000
_cell.angle_alpha   90.00
_cell.angle_beta   90.00
_cell.angle_gamma   90.00
#
_symmetry.space_group_name_H-M   'P 1'
#
loop_
_entity.id
_entity.type
_entity.pdbx_description
1 polymer ?
#
loop_
_entity_poly.entity_id
_entity_poly.type
_entity_poly.pdbx_seq_one_letter_code
_entity_poly.pdbx_strand_id
1 'polypeptide(L)' 'MEYIQRVKVEFAKKHLETGRKTVNEIIYEAGYNDIDAFRKVFKKFTDLSPIDYRKKYAV' A
#
# COMPACT_ATOMS: atom_id res chain seq x y z
N MET A 1 11.27 0.63 -12.49
CA MET A 1 11.52 -0.73 -11.99
C MET A 1 10.27 -1.31 -11.39
N GLU A 2 9.54 -1.99 -12.25
CA GLU A 2 8.24 -2.52 -11.83
C GLU A 2 8.37 -3.60 -10.77
N TYR A 3 9.44 -4.37 -10.81
CA TYR A 3 9.62 -5.44 -9.84
C TYR A 3 9.69 -4.91 -8.41
N ILE A 4 10.49 -3.86 -8.20
CA ILE A 4 10.63 -3.29 -6.86
C ILE A 4 9.34 -2.66 -6.39
N GLN A 5 8.63 -1.96 -7.29
CA GLN A 5 7.34 -1.37 -6.95
C GLN A 5 6.33 -2.45 -6.59
N ARG A 6 6.32 -3.55 -7.35
CA ARG A 6 5.38 -4.64 -7.08
C ARG A 6 5.64 -5.25 -5.70
N VAL A 7 6.90 -5.47 -5.34
CA VAL A 7 7.23 -6.02 -4.03
C VAL A 7 6.73 -5.11 -2.92
N LYS A 8 6.92 -3.80 -3.08
CA LYS A 8 6.46 -2.85 -2.08
C LYS A 8 4.93 -2.81 -1.99
N VAL A 9 4.25 -2.92 -3.12
CA VAL A 9 2.80 -2.97 -3.14
C VAL A 9 2.29 -4.24 -2.46
N GLU A 10 2.91 -5.38 -2.73
CA GLU A 10 2.51 -6.63 -2.09
C GLU A 10 2.71 -6.58 -0.58
N PHE A 11 3.82 -6.00 -0.13
CA PHE A 11 4.05 -5.78 1.28
C PHE A 11 2.92 -4.96 1.90
N ALA A 12 2.55 -3.87 1.25
CA ALA A 12 1.50 -3.00 1.75
C ALA A 12 0.15 -3.70 1.78
N LYS A 13 -0.17 -4.46 0.74
CA LYS A 13 -1.43 -5.20 0.69
C LYS A 13 -1.57 -6.11 1.89
N LYS A 14 -0.53 -6.85 2.20
CA LYS A 14 -0.54 -7.77 3.31
C LYS A 14 -0.82 -7.06 4.63
N HIS A 15 -0.14 -5.95 4.88
CA HIS A 15 -0.33 -5.22 6.13
C HIS A 15 -1.64 -4.45 6.19
N LEU A 16 -2.13 -3.98 5.04
CA LEU A 16 -3.43 -3.33 5.00
C LEU A 16 -4.55 -4.31 5.36
N GLU A 17 -4.41 -5.55 4.93
CA GLU A 17 -5.41 -6.58 5.20
C GLU A 17 -5.48 -6.97 6.66
N THR A 18 -4.38 -6.88 7.39
CA THR A 18 -4.39 -7.23 8.81
C THR A 18 -5.00 -6.17 9.70
N GLY A 19 -5.01 -4.92 9.25
CA GLY A 19 -5.57 -3.83 10.02
C GLY A 19 -4.79 -3.40 11.25
N ARG A 20 -3.57 -3.90 11.43
CA ARG A 20 -2.78 -3.59 12.64
C ARG A 20 -2.07 -2.26 12.60
N LYS A 21 -1.64 -1.83 11.43
CA LYS A 21 -0.89 -0.59 11.26
C LYS A 21 -1.72 0.42 10.52
N THR A 22 -1.42 1.71 10.75
CA THR A 22 -2.08 2.75 9.98
C THR A 22 -1.54 2.72 8.55
N VAL A 23 -2.31 3.29 7.63
CA VAL A 23 -1.90 3.38 6.24
C VAL A 23 -0.56 4.10 6.12
N ASN A 24 -0.39 5.21 6.85
CA ASN A 24 0.86 5.97 6.80
C ASN A 24 2.05 5.14 7.28
N GLU A 25 1.88 4.40 8.37
CA GLU A 25 2.95 3.54 8.85
C GLU A 25 3.37 2.52 7.81
N ILE A 26 2.40 1.93 7.15
CA ILE A 26 2.67 0.93 6.12
C ILE A 26 3.45 1.54 4.96
N ILE A 27 3.06 2.73 4.53
CA ILE A 27 3.74 3.41 3.43
C ILE A 27 5.20 3.70 3.78
N TYR A 28 5.46 4.20 4.98
CA TYR A 28 6.83 4.47 5.39
C TYR A 28 7.65 3.20 5.53
N GLU A 29 7.07 2.14 6.04
CA GLU A 29 7.77 0.86 6.17
C GLU A 29 8.06 0.23 4.81
N ALA A 30 7.24 0.52 3.81
CA ALA A 30 7.51 0.08 2.46
C ALA A 30 8.67 0.84 1.80
N GLY A 31 9.16 1.89 2.48
CA GLY A 31 10.31 2.64 1.98
C GLY A 31 9.95 3.89 1.21
N TYR A 32 8.72 4.34 1.28
CA TYR A 32 8.30 5.58 0.63
C TYR A 32 8.29 6.74 1.61
N ASN A 33 8.83 7.87 1.18
CA ASN A 33 8.79 9.09 1.98
C ASN A 33 7.61 9.98 1.60
N ASP A 34 7.03 9.73 0.43
CA ASP A 34 5.95 10.54 -0.12
C ASP A 34 4.69 9.68 -0.24
N ILE A 35 3.71 10.00 0.57
CA ILE A 35 2.46 9.25 0.61
C ILE A 35 1.75 9.30 -0.74
N ASP A 36 1.74 10.47 -1.39
CA ASP A 36 1.08 10.61 -2.68
C ASP A 36 1.74 9.76 -3.76
N ALA A 37 3.06 9.67 -3.73
CA ALA A 37 3.78 8.84 -4.69
C ALA A 37 3.40 7.37 -4.53
N PHE A 38 3.32 6.91 -3.28
CA PHE A 38 2.93 5.52 -3.03
C PHE A 38 1.49 5.27 -3.44
N ARG A 39 0.59 6.21 -3.17
CA ARG A 39 -0.81 6.06 -3.56
C ARG A 39 -0.97 5.87 -5.06
N LYS A 40 -0.21 6.63 -5.84
CA LYS A 40 -0.25 6.49 -7.30
C LYS A 40 0.24 5.12 -7.74
N VAL A 41 1.33 4.65 -7.17
CA VAL A 41 1.88 3.34 -7.49
C VAL A 41 0.90 2.24 -7.07
N PHE A 42 0.35 2.34 -5.87
CA PHE A 42 -0.58 1.35 -5.37
C PHE A 42 -1.82 1.25 -6.25
N LYS A 43 -2.37 2.39 -6.65
CA LYS A 43 -3.54 2.41 -7.52
C LYS A 43 -3.23 1.81 -8.89
N LYS A 44 -2.02 2.03 -9.39
CA LYS A 44 -1.60 1.46 -10.65
C LYS A 44 -1.66 -0.07 -10.64
N PHE A 45 -1.31 -0.68 -9.52
CA PHE A 45 -1.26 -2.15 -9.41
C PHE A 45 -2.56 -2.77 -8.93
N THR A 46 -3.39 -2.05 -8.19
CA THR A 46 -4.58 -2.61 -7.57
C THR A 46 -5.88 -1.95 -8.00
N ASP A 47 -5.81 -0.83 -8.70
CA ASP A 47 -6.95 0.02 -9.07
C ASP A 47 -7.65 0.64 -7.87
N LEU A 48 -7.06 0.54 -6.69
CA LEU A 48 -7.62 1.11 -5.46
C LEU A 48 -6.56 1.91 -4.73
N SER A 49 -6.98 2.95 -4.02
CA SER A 49 -6.07 3.62 -3.11
C SER A 49 -5.84 2.70 -1.91
N PRO A 50 -4.75 2.93 -1.14
CA PRO A 50 -4.51 2.11 0.06
C PRO A 50 -5.68 2.14 1.04
N ILE A 51 -6.31 3.30 1.21
CA ILE A 51 -7.46 3.41 2.12
C ILE A 51 -8.64 2.61 1.62
N ASP A 52 -8.94 2.71 0.33
CA ASP A 52 -10.03 1.94 -0.27
C ASP A 52 -9.76 0.45 -0.22
N TYR A 53 -8.51 0.07 -0.45
CA TYR A 53 -8.12 -1.34 -0.36
C TYR A 53 -8.36 -1.88 1.04
N ARG A 54 -7.97 -1.10 2.06
CA ARG A 54 -8.19 -1.52 3.45
C ARG A 54 -9.69 -1.69 3.75
N LYS A 55 -10.52 -0.75 3.29
CA LYS A 55 -11.95 -0.84 3.53
C LYS A 55 -12.56 -2.08 2.90
N LYS A 56 -12.02 -2.48 1.75
CA LYS A 56 -12.58 -3.62 1.02
C LYS A 56 -12.09 -4.96 1.56
N TYR A 57 -10.83 -5.04 1.96
CA TYR A 57 -10.20 -6.32 2.28
C TYR A 57 -9.79 -6.49 3.73
N ALA A 58 -9.80 -5.46 4.54
CA ALA A 58 -9.40 -5.60 5.94
C ALA A 58 -10.39 -6.48 6.70
N VAL A 59 -9.84 -7.28 7.58
CA VAL A 59 -10.62 -8.19 8.42
C VAL A 59 -11.12 -7.47 9.65
#